data_396b8694018b80c4741458729bcf53f9
#
_entry.id   396b8694018b80c4741458729bcf53f9
#
_cell.length_a   1.000
_cell.length_b   1.000
_cell.length_c   1.000
_cell.angle_alpha   90.00
_cell.angle_beta   90.00
_cell.angle_gamma   90.00
#
_symmetry.space_group_name_H-M   'P 1'
#
loop_
_entity.id
_entity.type
_entity.pdbx_description
1 polymer ?
#
loop_
_entity_poly.entity_id
_entity_poly.type
_entity_poly.pdbx_seq_one_letter_code
_entity_poly.pdbx_strand_id
1 'polypeptide(L)'
;MSHGFFGNFGGPGFDGPGFGAPGFGGPGAGGPGFAHFGKKGRHGLKRAAFVTAALLLDGPADAAQVVQRVSDATGGAFTPPQDVAELAIGILAGRGVVTVDGGVATLTELGRNVLAWRGISSETAHAFLSRAAKFGDVVKIRKEFFEIAGLARTIAWTGTDEQKQQLAEARTKVLEALTDARKALHRALGAA
;
A
#
# COMPACT_ATOMS: atom_id res chain seq x y z
N MET A 1 18.48 -28.24 -5.66
CA MET A 1 17.40 -28.43 -4.66
C MET A 1 16.91 -27.05 -4.29
N SER A 2 15.80 -26.67 -4.91
CA SER A 2 15.23 -25.30 -4.85
C SER A 2 14.06 -25.35 -3.88
N HIS A 3 14.21 -24.77 -2.70
CA HIS A 3 13.08 -24.59 -1.78
C HIS A 3 12.51 -23.20 -1.93
N GLY A 4 11.33 -23.16 -2.57
CA GLY A 4 10.48 -21.98 -2.65
C GLY A 4 10.01 -21.55 -1.26
N PHE A 5 10.45 -20.35 -0.84
CA PHE A 5 10.04 -19.70 0.40
C PHE A 5 8.92 -18.69 0.13
N PHE A 6 7.79 -19.18 -0.38
CA PHE A 6 6.51 -18.45 -0.37
C PHE A 6 5.42 -19.40 0.14
N GLY A 7 5.62 -19.89 1.37
CA GLY A 7 4.71 -20.76 2.09
C GLY A 7 3.97 -19.98 3.18
N ASN A 8 2.71 -19.71 2.92
CA ASN A 8 1.61 -19.75 3.88
C ASN A 8 1.74 -18.93 5.17
N PHE A 9 1.42 -17.62 5.12
CA PHE A 9 1.00 -16.87 6.31
C PHE A 9 -0.45 -17.22 6.68
N GLY A 10 -0.71 -18.50 6.87
CA GLY A 10 -1.91 -19.04 7.50
C GLY A 10 -1.60 -19.34 8.96
N GLY A 11 -1.58 -18.34 9.81
CA GLY A 11 -1.66 -18.53 11.25
C GLY A 11 -3.04 -19.04 11.64
N PRO A 12 -3.18 -19.87 12.69
CA PRO A 12 -4.44 -20.47 13.11
C PRO A 12 -5.49 -19.37 13.39
N GLY A 13 -6.70 -19.64 12.91
CA GLY A 13 -7.81 -18.71 12.88
C GLY A 13 -8.06 -18.02 14.21
N PHE A 14 -8.20 -16.71 14.12
CA PHE A 14 -8.87 -15.91 15.13
C PHE A 14 -10.38 -16.06 14.93
N ASP A 15 -10.91 -17.27 15.17
CA ASP A 15 -12.31 -17.50 15.50
C ASP A 15 -12.44 -17.33 17.01
N GLY A 16 -12.38 -16.08 17.47
CA GLY A 16 -12.80 -15.69 18.81
C GLY A 16 -14.31 -15.48 18.81
N PRO A 17 -15.00 -15.86 19.92
CA PRO A 17 -16.45 -15.75 20.03
C PRO A 17 -16.90 -14.31 19.81
N GLY A 18 -17.96 -14.16 19.00
CA GLY A 18 -18.49 -12.90 18.52
C GLY A 18 -18.70 -11.85 19.59
N PHE A 19 -17.98 -10.75 19.48
CA PHE A 19 -18.40 -9.49 20.06
C PHE A 19 -19.42 -8.87 19.10
N GLY A 20 -20.68 -9.18 19.37
CA GLY A 20 -21.80 -8.44 18.84
C GLY A 20 -21.71 -7.01 19.33
N ALA A 21 -21.26 -6.09 18.47
CA ALA A 21 -21.37 -4.68 18.72
C ALA A 21 -22.87 -4.30 18.67
N PRO A 22 -23.41 -3.63 19.69
CA PRO A 22 -24.76 -3.07 19.60
C PRO A 22 -24.80 -2.02 18.49
N GLY A 23 -25.81 -2.11 17.63
CA GLY A 23 -25.99 -1.30 16.45
C GLY A 23 -25.96 0.19 16.75
N PHE A 24 -25.07 0.90 16.08
CA PHE A 24 -25.19 2.32 15.79
C PHE A 24 -25.80 2.46 14.39
N GLY A 25 -27.10 2.20 14.32
CA GLY A 25 -27.92 2.63 13.21
C GLY A 25 -28.29 4.09 13.40
N GLY A 26 -27.47 5.04 12.93
CA GLY A 26 -27.86 6.43 12.73
C GLY A 26 -28.18 6.64 11.25
N PRO A 27 -29.38 7.17 10.87
CA PRO A 27 -29.66 7.52 9.50
C PRO A 27 -28.99 8.86 9.18
N GLY A 28 -27.99 8.87 8.28
CA GLY A 28 -27.51 10.10 7.69
C GLY A 28 -26.00 10.33 7.73
N ALA A 29 -25.25 9.64 6.92
CA ALA A 29 -23.99 10.12 6.33
C ALA A 29 -23.62 9.18 5.17
N GLY A 30 -24.46 9.09 4.16
CA GLY A 30 -24.16 8.48 2.88
C GLY A 30 -23.35 9.44 2.01
N GLY A 31 -22.05 9.63 2.29
CA GLY A 31 -21.13 10.25 1.35
C GLY A 31 -20.80 9.25 0.23
N PRO A 32 -20.73 9.68 -1.05
CA PRO A 32 -20.55 8.79 -2.20
C PRO A 32 -19.08 8.34 -2.38
N GLY A 33 -18.41 7.89 -1.33
CA GLY A 33 -16.97 7.53 -1.38
C GLY A 33 -16.62 6.11 -0.91
N PHE A 34 -17.47 5.47 -0.11
CA PHE A 34 -17.08 4.24 0.60
C PHE A 34 -17.44 2.92 -0.07
N ALA A 35 -18.15 2.93 -1.20
CA ALA A 35 -18.64 1.71 -1.84
C ALA A 35 -17.61 0.95 -2.72
N HIS A 36 -16.39 1.46 -2.91
CA HIS A 36 -15.41 0.88 -3.85
C HIS A 36 -14.25 0.10 -3.23
N PHE A 37 -14.22 -0.07 -1.92
CA PHE A 37 -13.22 -0.93 -1.26
C PHE A 37 -13.65 -2.39 -1.27
N GLY A 38 -13.63 -3.03 -2.45
CA GLY A 38 -13.77 -4.47 -2.57
C GLY A 38 -12.69 -5.23 -1.79
N LYS A 39 -12.76 -6.59 -1.75
CA LYS A 39 -11.83 -7.45 -0.97
C LYS A 39 -10.34 -7.07 -1.08
N LYS A 40 -9.89 -6.51 -2.21
CA LYS A 40 -8.52 -5.98 -2.39
C LYS A 40 -8.22 -4.75 -1.53
N GLY A 41 -9.19 -3.88 -1.25
CA GLY A 41 -9.03 -2.70 -0.41
C GLY A 41 -8.80 -3.05 1.07
N ARG A 42 -9.45 -4.10 1.58
CA ARG A 42 -9.28 -4.54 2.98
C ARG A 42 -7.86 -5.05 3.28
N HIS A 43 -7.21 -5.73 2.33
CA HIS A 43 -5.82 -6.16 2.51
C HIS A 43 -4.83 -5.00 2.47
N GLY A 44 -5.06 -4.01 1.60
CA GLY A 44 -4.26 -2.78 1.55
C GLY A 44 -4.33 -2.01 2.86
N LEU A 45 -5.54 -1.86 3.39
CA LEU A 45 -5.78 -1.12 4.63
C LEU A 45 -5.20 -1.82 5.86
N LYS A 46 -5.25 -3.16 5.95
CA LYS A 46 -4.55 -3.91 7.01
C LYS A 46 -3.04 -3.70 6.96
N ARG A 47 -2.45 -3.65 5.77
CA ARG A 47 -1.03 -3.35 5.59
C ARG A 47 -0.71 -1.91 5.99
N ALA A 48 -1.53 -0.95 5.59
CA ALA A 48 -1.37 0.44 5.98
C ALA A 48 -1.41 0.60 7.50
N ALA A 49 -2.42 0.02 8.17
CA ALA A 49 -2.52 0.03 9.63
C ALA A 49 -1.29 -0.60 10.31
N PHE A 50 -0.79 -1.71 9.77
CA PHE A 50 0.40 -2.37 10.29
C PHE A 50 1.65 -1.50 10.15
N VAL A 51 1.88 -0.90 8.98
CA VAL A 51 3.01 0.02 8.73
C VAL A 51 2.89 1.25 9.61
N THR A 52 1.70 1.83 9.75
CA THR A 52 1.44 2.97 10.64
C THR A 52 1.80 2.62 12.09
N ALA A 53 1.33 1.48 12.61
CA ALA A 53 1.67 1.06 13.97
C ALA A 53 3.19 0.86 14.17
N ALA A 54 3.87 0.28 13.18
CA ALA A 54 5.32 0.08 13.23
C ALA A 54 6.10 1.40 13.24
N LEU A 55 5.67 2.40 12.45
CA LEU A 55 6.29 3.73 12.43
C LEU A 55 6.00 4.56 13.69
N LEU A 56 4.93 4.24 14.42
CA LEU A 56 4.65 4.86 15.73
C LEU A 56 5.56 4.33 16.84
N LEU A 57 6.40 3.32 16.60
CA LEU A 57 7.50 2.95 17.50
C LEU A 57 8.56 4.04 17.60
N ASP A 58 8.72 4.87 16.57
CA ASP A 58 9.64 6.01 16.57
C ASP A 58 9.10 7.23 17.38
N GLY A 59 7.87 7.13 17.85
CA GLY A 59 7.19 8.16 18.63
C GLY A 59 5.83 8.53 18.07
N PRO A 60 5.07 9.34 18.83
CA PRO A 60 3.76 9.83 18.42
C PRO A 60 3.80 10.54 17.07
N ALA A 61 2.73 10.45 16.30
CA ALA A 61 2.61 11.13 15.00
C ALA A 61 1.14 11.34 14.61
N ASP A 62 0.88 12.43 13.90
CA ASP A 62 -0.36 12.63 13.17
C ASP A 62 -0.34 11.95 11.79
N ALA A 63 -1.43 12.01 11.04
CA ALA A 63 -1.53 11.36 9.74
C ALA A 63 -0.53 11.93 8.71
N ALA A 64 -0.29 13.24 8.73
CA ALA A 64 0.67 13.88 7.83
C ALA A 64 2.10 13.44 8.14
N GLN A 65 2.46 13.37 9.41
CA GLN A 65 3.76 12.87 9.87
C GLN A 65 3.95 11.38 9.55
N VAL A 66 2.90 10.57 9.64
CA VAL A 66 2.95 9.16 9.21
C VAL A 66 3.24 9.07 7.70
N VAL A 67 2.54 9.86 6.88
CA VAL A 67 2.81 9.94 5.43
C VAL A 67 4.25 10.35 5.16
N GLN A 68 4.76 11.37 5.87
CA GLN A 68 6.14 11.82 5.74
C GLN A 68 7.13 10.72 6.12
N ARG A 69 6.95 10.06 7.27
CA ARG A 69 7.81 8.94 7.71
C ARG A 69 7.84 7.79 6.71
N VAL A 70 6.69 7.45 6.08
CA VAL A 70 6.64 6.44 5.01
C VAL A 70 7.43 6.90 3.79
N SER A 71 7.25 8.15 3.37
CA SER A 71 7.97 8.73 2.24
C SER A 71 9.48 8.71 2.49
N ASP A 72 9.94 9.15 3.66
CA ASP A 72 11.35 9.20 4.03
C ASP A 72 11.95 7.79 4.11
N ALA A 73 11.27 6.86 4.78
CA ALA A 73 11.71 5.47 4.91
C ALA A 73 11.77 4.72 3.56
N THR A 74 11.01 5.19 2.57
CA THR A 74 11.01 4.64 1.20
C THR A 74 11.81 5.47 0.21
N GLY A 75 12.54 6.50 0.68
CA GLY A 75 13.30 7.41 -0.20
C GLY A 75 12.41 8.09 -1.24
N GLY A 76 11.17 8.44 -0.90
CA GLY A 76 10.19 9.04 -1.80
C GLY A 76 9.57 8.08 -2.83
N ALA A 77 9.94 6.79 -2.80
CA ALA A 77 9.38 5.81 -3.75
C ALA A 77 7.89 5.55 -3.54
N PHE A 78 7.40 5.76 -2.32
CA PHE A 78 6.00 5.61 -1.97
C PHE A 78 5.55 6.68 -0.98
N THR A 79 4.55 7.47 -1.37
CA THR A 79 3.89 8.45 -0.51
C THR A 79 2.40 8.07 -0.46
N PRO A 80 1.92 7.52 0.67
CA PRO A 80 0.51 7.16 0.79
C PRO A 80 -0.37 8.42 0.82
N PRO A 81 -1.61 8.36 0.32
CA PRO A 81 -2.59 9.41 0.54
C PRO A 81 -2.86 9.62 2.04
N GLN A 82 -3.09 10.85 2.46
CA GLN A 82 -3.30 11.19 3.87
C GLN A 82 -4.55 10.53 4.45
N ASP A 83 -5.63 10.43 3.67
CA ASP A 83 -6.87 9.75 4.05
C ASP A 83 -6.65 8.27 4.39
N VAL A 84 -5.71 7.61 3.72
CA VAL A 84 -5.32 6.22 4.04
C VAL A 84 -4.60 6.16 5.38
N ALA A 85 -3.76 7.13 5.72
CA ALA A 85 -3.09 7.19 7.01
C ALA A 85 -4.09 7.49 8.14
N GLU A 86 -5.02 8.42 7.94
CA GLU A 86 -6.10 8.73 8.87
C GLU A 86 -6.98 7.51 9.15
N LEU A 87 -7.37 6.79 8.09
CA LEU A 87 -8.17 5.57 8.22
C LEU A 87 -7.39 4.44 8.92
N ALA A 88 -6.09 4.33 8.67
CA ALA A 88 -5.22 3.38 9.35
C ALA A 88 -5.14 3.67 10.85
N ILE A 89 -4.94 4.94 11.23
CA ILE A 89 -4.95 5.39 12.63
C ILE A 89 -6.31 5.10 13.27
N GLY A 90 -7.42 5.41 12.60
CA GLY A 90 -8.77 5.12 13.09
C GLY A 90 -9.01 3.63 13.38
N ILE A 91 -8.53 2.75 12.49
CA ILE A 91 -8.61 1.28 12.70
C ILE A 91 -7.77 0.84 13.91
N LEU A 92 -6.57 1.40 14.08
CA LEU A 92 -5.69 1.07 15.20
C LEU A 92 -6.28 1.57 16.52
N ALA A 93 -6.87 2.78 16.53
CA ALA A 93 -7.57 3.33 17.68
C ALA A 93 -8.79 2.49 18.08
N GLY A 94 -9.61 2.10 17.10
CA GLY A 94 -10.76 1.22 17.34
C GLY A 94 -10.39 -0.16 17.89
N ARG A 95 -9.13 -0.57 17.79
CA ARG A 95 -8.58 -1.82 18.34
C ARG A 95 -7.80 -1.62 19.64
N GLY A 96 -7.70 -0.40 20.14
CA GLY A 96 -6.92 -0.08 21.32
C GLY A 96 -5.40 -0.18 21.14
N VAL A 97 -4.91 -0.31 19.89
CA VAL A 97 -3.48 -0.38 19.57
C VAL A 97 -2.81 0.98 19.69
N VAL A 98 -3.55 2.04 19.40
CA VAL A 98 -3.13 3.44 19.57
C VAL A 98 -4.20 4.22 20.33
N THR A 99 -3.79 5.28 21.03
CA THR A 99 -4.65 6.37 21.50
C THR A 99 -4.47 7.56 20.57
N VAL A 100 -5.52 8.35 20.37
CA VAL A 100 -5.46 9.58 19.57
C VAL A 100 -5.87 10.74 20.44
N ASP A 101 -4.99 11.72 20.58
CA ASP A 101 -5.24 12.96 21.29
C ASP A 101 -4.82 14.15 20.40
N GLY A 102 -5.72 15.11 20.22
CA GLY A 102 -5.49 16.27 19.35
C GLY A 102 -5.08 15.90 17.91
N GLY A 103 -5.49 14.72 17.39
CA GLY A 103 -5.10 14.23 16.05
C GLY A 103 -3.78 13.47 16.03
N VAL A 104 -3.04 13.42 17.13
CA VAL A 104 -1.78 12.71 17.27
C VAL A 104 -2.02 11.30 17.80
N ALA A 105 -1.56 10.30 17.07
CA ALA A 105 -1.63 8.89 17.44
C ALA A 105 -0.40 8.47 18.25
N THR A 106 -0.63 7.78 19.36
CA THR A 106 0.42 7.25 20.25
C THR A 106 0.17 5.76 20.46
N LEU A 107 1.21 4.93 20.37
CA LEU A 107 1.10 3.49 20.68
C LEU A 107 0.74 3.27 22.15
N THR A 108 -0.28 2.46 22.38
CA THR A 108 -0.60 1.96 23.72
C THR A 108 0.39 0.88 24.14
N GLU A 109 0.35 0.47 25.41
CA GLU A 109 1.10 -0.69 25.86
C GLU A 109 0.70 -1.97 25.11
N LEU A 110 -0.62 -2.16 24.88
CA LEU A 110 -1.12 -3.25 24.04
C LEU A 110 -0.51 -3.20 22.63
N GLY A 111 -0.46 -2.02 22.02
CA GLY A 111 0.13 -1.83 20.69
C GLY A 111 1.61 -2.23 20.64
N ARG A 112 2.39 -1.77 21.63
CA ARG A 112 3.81 -2.14 21.75
C ARG A 112 3.99 -3.65 21.94
N ASN A 113 3.21 -4.26 22.82
CA ASN A 113 3.28 -5.70 23.09
C ASN A 113 2.92 -6.54 21.86
N VAL A 114 1.89 -6.15 21.10
CA VAL A 114 1.51 -6.85 19.85
C VAL A 114 2.61 -6.76 18.80
N LEU A 115 3.28 -5.62 18.67
CA LEU A 115 4.41 -5.46 17.73
C LEU A 115 5.62 -6.28 18.20
N ALA A 116 5.97 -6.20 19.48
CA ALA A 116 7.08 -6.95 20.05
C ALA A 116 6.87 -8.47 19.93
N TRP A 117 5.66 -8.95 20.20
CA TRP A 117 5.31 -10.37 20.02
C TRP A 117 5.48 -10.86 18.59
N ARG A 118 5.31 -9.96 17.60
CA ARG A 118 5.55 -10.24 16.20
C ARG A 118 7.00 -10.03 15.75
N GLY A 119 7.91 -9.71 16.67
CA GLY A 119 9.31 -9.43 16.38
C GLY A 119 9.54 -8.12 15.62
N ILE A 120 8.61 -7.15 15.77
CA ILE A 120 8.69 -5.87 15.07
C ILE A 120 9.25 -4.83 16.02
N SER A 121 10.43 -4.36 15.68
CA SER A 121 11.08 -3.19 16.25
C SER A 121 11.07 -2.04 15.24
N SER A 122 11.39 -0.81 15.69
CA SER A 122 11.61 0.33 14.80
C SER A 122 12.62 -0.02 13.71
N GLU A 123 13.74 -0.62 14.06
CA GLU A 123 14.79 -1.02 13.12
C GLU A 123 14.28 -2.00 12.06
N THR A 124 13.55 -3.05 12.47
CA THR A 124 12.98 -4.02 11.50
C THR A 124 11.93 -3.37 10.61
N ALA A 125 11.15 -2.41 11.11
CA ALA A 125 10.18 -1.66 10.34
C ALA A 125 10.86 -0.80 9.27
N HIS A 126 11.90 -0.05 9.62
CA HIS A 126 12.69 0.74 8.68
C HIS A 126 13.43 -0.15 7.65
N ALA A 127 14.01 -1.26 8.08
CA ALA A 127 14.65 -2.22 7.17
C ALA A 127 13.65 -2.82 6.16
N PHE A 128 12.40 -3.07 6.58
CA PHE A 128 11.34 -3.52 5.68
C PHE A 128 10.96 -2.44 4.67
N LEU A 129 10.77 -1.18 5.12
CA LEU A 129 10.40 -0.07 4.26
C LEU A 129 11.53 0.28 3.27
N SER A 130 12.78 0.25 3.69
CA SER A 130 13.93 0.48 2.81
C SER A 130 14.10 -0.63 1.76
N ARG A 131 13.75 -1.88 2.09
CA ARG A 131 13.65 -2.95 1.08
C ARG A 131 12.52 -2.67 0.09
N ALA A 132 11.36 -2.22 0.57
CA ALA A 132 10.26 -1.86 -0.30
C ALA A 132 10.63 -0.71 -1.24
N ALA A 133 11.48 0.23 -0.81
CA ALA A 133 12.00 1.32 -1.62
C ALA A 133 12.79 0.82 -2.85
N LYS A 134 13.56 -0.26 -2.70
CA LYS A 134 14.30 -0.88 -3.83
C LYS A 134 13.39 -1.38 -4.94
N PHE A 135 12.13 -1.64 -4.63
CA PHE A 135 11.09 -2.00 -5.60
C PHE A 135 10.23 -0.81 -6.02
N GLY A 136 10.52 0.40 -5.52
CA GLY A 136 9.74 1.62 -5.80
C GLY A 136 9.62 1.91 -7.29
N ASP A 137 10.71 1.75 -8.04
CA ASP A 137 10.69 1.96 -9.49
C ASP A 137 9.83 0.92 -10.21
N VAL A 138 9.83 -0.33 -9.75
CA VAL A 138 8.94 -1.37 -10.30
C VAL A 138 7.47 -1.02 -10.05
N VAL A 139 7.15 -0.47 -8.87
CA VAL A 139 5.80 -0.01 -8.54
C VAL A 139 5.39 1.19 -9.40
N LYS A 140 6.30 2.16 -9.61
CA LYS A 140 6.08 3.32 -10.50
C LYS A 140 5.85 2.86 -11.94
N ILE A 141 6.72 2.01 -12.49
CA ILE A 141 6.57 1.44 -13.84
C ILE A 141 5.21 0.74 -13.96
N ARG A 142 4.82 -0.06 -12.97
CA ARG A 142 3.54 -0.75 -12.97
C ARG A 142 2.35 0.22 -12.96
N LYS A 143 2.43 1.31 -12.18
CA LYS A 143 1.38 2.35 -12.13
C LYS A 143 1.21 3.00 -13.49
N GLU A 144 2.31 3.49 -14.09
CA GLU A 144 2.32 4.08 -15.43
C GLU A 144 1.74 3.12 -16.48
N PHE A 145 2.09 1.84 -16.37
CA PHE A 145 1.57 0.83 -17.30
C PHE A 145 0.05 0.67 -17.20
N PHE A 146 -0.51 0.71 -15.98
CA PHE A 146 -1.96 0.66 -15.77
C PHE A 146 -2.67 1.92 -16.26
N GLU A 147 -2.06 3.09 -16.08
CA GLU A 147 -2.61 4.36 -16.58
C GLU A 147 -2.62 4.38 -18.11
N ILE A 148 -1.52 4.00 -18.75
CA ILE A 148 -1.44 3.86 -20.22
C ILE A 148 -2.47 2.84 -20.72
N ALA A 149 -2.61 1.70 -20.07
CA ALA A 149 -3.59 0.68 -20.46
C ALA A 149 -5.05 1.18 -20.32
N GLY A 150 -5.32 1.99 -19.28
CA GLY A 150 -6.62 2.63 -19.08
C GLY A 150 -6.94 3.63 -20.18
N LEU A 151 -6.02 4.53 -20.50
CA LEU A 151 -6.15 5.49 -21.59
C LEU A 151 -6.30 4.80 -22.95
N ALA A 152 -5.47 3.79 -23.22
CA ALA A 152 -5.53 3.01 -24.45
C ALA A 152 -6.89 2.34 -24.65
N ARG A 153 -7.45 1.80 -23.56
CA ARG A 153 -8.80 1.18 -23.59
C ARG A 153 -9.87 2.22 -23.90
N THR A 154 -9.83 3.39 -23.26
CA THR A 154 -10.80 4.46 -23.51
C THR A 154 -10.76 4.92 -24.96
N ILE A 155 -9.56 5.21 -25.50
CA ILE A 155 -9.37 5.63 -26.89
C ILE A 155 -9.83 4.53 -27.88
N ALA A 156 -9.53 3.27 -27.60
CA ALA A 156 -9.93 2.18 -28.47
C ALA A 156 -11.47 2.05 -28.60
N TRP A 157 -12.21 2.37 -27.53
CA TRP A 157 -13.68 2.22 -27.51
C TRP A 157 -14.43 3.49 -27.94
N THR A 158 -13.94 4.66 -27.53
CA THR A 158 -14.67 5.93 -27.73
C THR A 158 -13.89 6.98 -28.51
N GLY A 159 -12.63 6.68 -28.89
CA GLY A 159 -11.76 7.64 -29.57
C GLY A 159 -12.12 7.87 -31.03
N THR A 160 -11.75 9.04 -31.52
CA THR A 160 -11.80 9.36 -32.97
C THR A 160 -10.74 8.56 -33.73
N ASP A 161 -10.86 8.50 -35.06
CA ASP A 161 -9.90 7.76 -35.89
C ASP A 161 -8.47 8.35 -35.76
N GLU A 162 -8.37 9.66 -35.61
CA GLU A 162 -7.10 10.35 -35.38
C GLU A 162 -6.48 9.97 -34.00
N GLN A 163 -7.29 9.88 -32.96
CA GLN A 163 -6.85 9.39 -31.63
C GLN A 163 -6.44 7.91 -31.66
N LYS A 164 -7.13 7.08 -32.43
CA LYS A 164 -6.76 5.66 -32.62
C LYS A 164 -5.44 5.51 -33.36
N GLN A 165 -5.16 6.38 -34.34
CA GLN A 165 -3.86 6.39 -35.02
C GLN A 165 -2.73 6.79 -34.08
N GLN A 166 -2.92 7.87 -33.29
CA GLN A 166 -1.96 8.28 -32.26
C GLN A 166 -1.73 7.16 -31.21
N LEU A 167 -2.79 6.45 -30.82
CA LEU A 167 -2.66 5.29 -29.93
C LEU A 167 -1.81 4.18 -30.57
N ALA A 168 -1.96 3.90 -31.85
CA ALA A 168 -1.16 2.89 -32.54
C ALA A 168 0.34 3.25 -32.54
N GLU A 169 0.66 4.52 -32.80
CA GLU A 169 2.04 5.02 -32.71
C GLU A 169 2.61 4.93 -31.29
N ALA A 170 1.82 5.33 -30.28
CA ALA A 170 2.23 5.26 -28.88
C ALA A 170 2.48 3.80 -28.47
N ARG A 171 1.64 2.85 -28.89
CA ARG A 171 1.84 1.42 -28.61
C ARG A 171 3.13 0.89 -29.20
N THR A 172 3.48 1.28 -30.42
CA THR A 172 4.74 0.89 -31.06
C THR A 172 5.93 1.37 -30.24
N LYS A 173 5.96 2.65 -29.85
CA LYS A 173 7.03 3.23 -29.01
C LYS A 173 7.16 2.51 -27.66
N VAL A 174 6.05 2.19 -27.01
CA VAL A 174 6.07 1.46 -25.72
C VAL A 174 6.65 0.06 -25.91
N LEU A 175 6.25 -0.67 -26.97
CA LEU A 175 6.75 -2.01 -27.25
C LEU A 175 8.25 -2.00 -27.57
N GLU A 176 8.75 -1.02 -28.31
CA GLU A 176 10.18 -0.84 -28.59
C GLU A 176 10.95 -0.58 -27.30
N ALA A 177 10.49 0.37 -26.47
CA ALA A 177 11.14 0.69 -25.19
C ALA A 177 11.21 -0.51 -24.23
N LEU A 178 10.11 -1.29 -24.13
CA LEU A 178 10.07 -2.51 -23.30
C LEU A 178 11.02 -3.59 -23.86
N THR A 179 11.10 -3.73 -25.19
CA THR A 179 12.01 -4.68 -25.82
C THR A 179 13.46 -4.34 -25.55
N ASP A 180 13.81 -3.05 -25.63
CA ASP A 180 15.17 -2.59 -25.41
C ASP A 180 15.55 -2.66 -23.92
N ALA A 181 14.62 -2.32 -23.01
CA ALA A 181 14.81 -2.53 -21.59
C ALA A 181 15.06 -4.00 -21.25
N ARG A 182 14.26 -4.91 -21.83
CA ARG A 182 14.46 -6.36 -21.67
C ARG A 182 15.83 -6.82 -22.15
N LYS A 183 16.27 -6.37 -23.33
CA LYS A 183 17.61 -6.70 -23.85
C LYS A 183 18.73 -6.18 -22.94
N ALA A 184 18.56 -4.97 -22.39
CA ALA A 184 19.53 -4.39 -21.47
C ALA A 184 19.64 -5.20 -20.18
N LEU A 185 18.48 -5.63 -19.60
CA LEU A 185 18.46 -6.47 -18.42
C LEU A 185 19.07 -7.85 -18.66
N HIS A 186 18.81 -8.48 -19.80
CA HIS A 186 19.47 -9.75 -20.15
C HIS A 186 20.98 -9.60 -20.29
N ARG A 187 21.46 -8.50 -20.88
CA ARG A 187 22.91 -8.23 -20.95
C ARG A 187 23.53 -8.07 -19.56
N ALA A 188 22.84 -7.35 -18.66
CA ALA A 188 23.32 -7.19 -17.28
C ALA A 188 23.37 -8.52 -16.52
N LEU A 189 22.40 -9.42 -16.73
CA LEU A 189 22.39 -10.76 -16.12
C LEU A 189 23.46 -11.70 -16.72
N GLY A 190 23.76 -11.56 -18.01
CA GLY A 190 24.76 -12.38 -18.68
C GLY A 190 26.21 -11.89 -18.49
N ALA A 191 26.41 -10.70 -17.90
CA ALA A 191 27.70 -10.12 -17.59
C ALA A 191 28.16 -10.36 -16.13
N ALA A 192 27.34 -11.04 -15.32
CA ALA A 192 27.62 -11.41 -13.95
C ALA A 192 28.04 -12.89 -13.87
#